data_813054acd3624bf0df226f71e3bb6d09
#
_entry.id   813054acd3624bf0df226f71e3bb6d09
#
_cell.length_a   1.000
_cell.length_b   1.000
_cell.length_c   1.000
_cell.angle_alpha   90.00
_cell.angle_beta   90.00
_cell.angle_gamma   90.00
#
_symmetry.space_group_name_H-M   'P 1'
#
loop_
_entity.id
_entity.type
_entity.pdbx_description
1 polymer ?
#
loop_
_entity_poly.entity_id
_entity_poly.type
_entity_poly.pdbx_seq_one_letter_code
_entity_poly.pdbx_strand_id
1 'polypeptide(L)'
;MGTDNYGNPHGCDESTAHEILGTALDGGINFVDTSDSYNEGRSESMIGNYLADSGRRDQVVLATKYRSAVGPGVNDLGASRYHIVRAVEESLRRLRTDRIDLLYCHSWDAETPIEETLRAVDDLTHQGKIVYAGASNFPTWVLAKGLWTSDVRNLYRFEAIQSVFNILQPGLGREMVPFAEKHDVAVIPYSPLASGMLTGQHGKSGKAVAGSKFDLRDDSKGGGLKSRYFNDATFTAVEKFTAIAAKHGQPTVRLALQWVSEFPGVTAPIFGARKVDHVKGVLEAWSESAPDEVMSEVRAVADEFEAQAPMAYPPNSGQAFGTLPTSSAAK
;
A
#
# COMPACT_ATOMS: atom_id res chain seq x y z
N MET A 1 3.15 -8.09 -3.39
CA MET A 1 3.54 -7.16 -4.49
C MET A 1 2.37 -6.26 -4.83
N GLY A 2 2.58 -4.92 -4.87
CA GLY A 2 1.57 -3.91 -5.23
C GLY A 2 1.57 -3.61 -6.74
N THR A 3 0.40 -3.32 -7.31
CA THR A 3 0.16 -3.24 -8.75
C THR A 3 -0.38 -1.88 -9.22
N ASP A 4 -0.15 -0.81 -8.46
CA ASP A 4 -0.59 0.56 -8.79
C ASP A 4 -0.02 1.11 -10.12
N ASN A 5 0.98 0.43 -10.66
CA ASN A 5 1.63 0.77 -11.93
C ASN A 5 1.02 0.04 -13.15
N TYR A 6 0.15 -0.94 -12.95
CA TYR A 6 -0.40 -1.75 -14.04
C TYR A 6 -1.48 -0.98 -14.81
N GLY A 7 -1.32 -0.92 -16.14
CA GLY A 7 -2.24 -0.17 -17.01
C GLY A 7 -2.12 1.37 -16.92
N ASN A 8 -1.17 1.88 -16.16
CA ASN A 8 -0.86 3.30 -16.10
C ASN A 8 -0.06 3.70 -17.34
N PRO A 9 -0.32 4.86 -18.00
CA PRO A 9 0.48 5.34 -19.12
C PRO A 9 1.98 5.47 -18.83
N HIS A 10 2.35 5.63 -17.56
CA HIS A 10 3.73 5.74 -17.06
C HIS A 10 4.20 4.49 -16.30
N GLY A 11 3.37 3.46 -16.26
CA GLY A 11 3.63 2.20 -15.57
C GLY A 11 4.11 1.10 -16.51
N CYS A 12 3.33 0.03 -16.62
CA CYS A 12 3.56 -1.07 -17.54
C CYS A 12 2.28 -1.48 -18.27
N ASP A 13 2.45 -2.00 -19.47
CA ASP A 13 1.39 -2.63 -20.25
C ASP A 13 1.07 -4.05 -19.71
N GLU A 14 0.08 -4.69 -20.31
CA GLU A 14 -0.41 -6.00 -19.85
C GLU A 14 0.64 -7.09 -20.02
N SER A 15 1.37 -7.11 -21.14
CA SER A 15 2.44 -8.10 -21.37
C SER A 15 3.52 -8.01 -20.30
N THR A 16 4.01 -6.79 -20.04
CA THR A 16 5.00 -6.54 -18.99
C THR A 16 4.45 -6.86 -17.59
N ALA A 17 3.16 -6.55 -17.32
CA ALA A 17 2.52 -6.89 -16.06
C ALA A 17 2.47 -8.41 -15.83
N HIS A 18 2.17 -9.20 -16.88
CA HIS A 18 2.16 -10.65 -16.85
C HIS A 18 3.58 -11.23 -16.61
N GLU A 19 4.60 -10.68 -17.24
CA GLU A 19 6.00 -11.08 -16.99
C GLU A 19 6.44 -10.76 -15.54
N ILE A 20 6.05 -9.60 -15.01
CA ILE A 20 6.30 -9.19 -13.63
C ILE A 20 5.61 -10.16 -12.65
N LEU A 21 4.32 -10.46 -12.87
CA LEU A 21 3.56 -11.41 -12.04
C LEU A 21 4.17 -12.80 -12.08
N GLY A 22 4.49 -13.31 -13.28
CA GLY A 22 5.14 -14.60 -13.45
C GLY A 22 6.46 -14.69 -12.69
N THR A 23 7.34 -13.71 -12.90
CA THR A 23 8.65 -13.65 -12.22
C THR A 23 8.49 -13.58 -10.69
N ALA A 24 7.51 -12.83 -10.19
CA ALA A 24 7.26 -12.72 -8.76
C ALA A 24 6.78 -14.05 -8.16
N LEU A 25 5.80 -14.70 -8.81
CA LEU A 25 5.27 -15.98 -8.34
C LEU A 25 6.30 -17.11 -8.42
N ASP A 26 7.10 -17.14 -9.49
CA ASP A 26 8.19 -18.12 -9.64
C ASP A 26 9.30 -17.91 -8.59
N GLY A 27 9.48 -16.67 -8.13
CA GLY A 27 10.37 -16.31 -7.02
C GLY A 27 9.77 -16.50 -5.62
N GLY A 28 8.54 -17.04 -5.50
CA GLY A 28 7.89 -17.34 -4.21
C GLY A 28 7.07 -16.18 -3.63
N ILE A 29 6.92 -15.06 -4.33
CA ILE A 29 6.08 -13.93 -3.89
C ILE A 29 4.63 -14.24 -4.26
N ASN A 30 3.81 -14.62 -3.28
CA ASN A 30 2.43 -15.06 -3.49
C ASN A 30 1.36 -14.05 -3.04
N PHE A 31 1.71 -12.92 -2.44
CA PHE A 31 0.76 -11.87 -2.06
C PHE A 31 0.69 -10.80 -3.16
N VAL A 32 -0.45 -10.68 -3.83
CA VAL A 32 -0.71 -9.71 -4.91
C VAL A 32 -1.77 -8.71 -4.47
N ASP A 33 -1.41 -7.42 -4.45
CA ASP A 33 -2.22 -6.33 -3.94
C ASP A 33 -2.58 -5.35 -5.06
N THR A 34 -3.86 -5.10 -5.24
CA THR A 34 -4.42 -4.16 -6.22
C THR A 34 -5.48 -3.26 -5.59
N SER A 35 -6.28 -2.57 -6.40
CA SER A 35 -7.45 -1.78 -6.02
C SER A 35 -8.37 -1.58 -7.22
N ASP A 36 -9.66 -1.45 -6.96
CA ASP A 36 -10.68 -1.08 -7.93
C ASP A 36 -10.40 0.24 -8.65
N SER A 37 -9.74 1.17 -7.95
CA SER A 37 -9.40 2.50 -8.46
C SER A 37 -8.06 2.57 -9.19
N TYR A 38 -7.22 1.51 -9.15
CA TYR A 38 -5.94 1.54 -9.83
C TYR A 38 -6.14 1.51 -11.36
N ASN A 39 -5.84 2.68 -11.95
CA ASN A 39 -5.95 2.88 -13.39
C ASN A 39 -7.34 2.49 -13.94
N GLU A 40 -8.39 2.92 -13.24
CA GLU A 40 -9.80 2.71 -13.63
C GLU A 40 -10.16 1.22 -13.71
N GLY A 41 -9.63 0.40 -12.79
CA GLY A 41 -9.85 -1.04 -12.74
C GLY A 41 -8.99 -1.87 -13.71
N ARG A 42 -8.15 -1.22 -14.54
CA ARG A 42 -7.26 -1.93 -15.47
C ARG A 42 -6.26 -2.83 -14.76
N SER A 43 -5.75 -2.41 -13.59
CA SER A 43 -4.87 -3.23 -12.78
C SER A 43 -5.52 -4.56 -12.40
N GLU A 44 -6.77 -4.55 -11.92
CA GLU A 44 -7.52 -5.78 -11.60
C GLU A 44 -7.74 -6.64 -12.85
N SER A 45 -8.08 -6.04 -14.00
CA SER A 45 -8.31 -6.78 -15.24
C SER A 45 -7.05 -7.50 -15.72
N MET A 46 -5.89 -6.85 -15.70
CA MET A 46 -4.60 -7.47 -16.08
C MET A 46 -4.23 -8.64 -15.17
N ILE A 47 -4.43 -8.48 -13.85
CA ILE A 47 -4.19 -9.56 -12.88
C ILE A 47 -5.16 -10.71 -13.12
N GLY A 48 -6.45 -10.41 -13.31
CA GLY A 48 -7.49 -11.41 -13.58
C GLY A 48 -7.20 -12.22 -14.83
N ASN A 49 -6.80 -11.56 -15.92
CA ASN A 49 -6.39 -12.23 -17.15
C ASN A 49 -5.21 -13.17 -16.91
N TYR A 50 -4.14 -12.68 -16.27
CA TYR A 50 -2.97 -13.50 -15.97
C TYR A 50 -3.30 -14.73 -15.12
N LEU A 51 -4.03 -14.56 -14.03
CA LEU A 51 -4.34 -15.65 -13.10
C LEU A 51 -5.26 -16.69 -13.71
N ALA A 52 -6.26 -16.26 -14.51
CA ALA A 52 -7.17 -17.17 -15.20
C ALA A 52 -6.47 -17.93 -16.31
N ASP A 53 -5.66 -17.24 -17.15
CA ASP A 53 -5.02 -17.85 -18.32
C ASP A 53 -3.86 -18.78 -17.92
N SER A 54 -3.17 -18.48 -16.80
CA SER A 54 -2.08 -19.32 -16.26
C SER A 54 -2.56 -20.44 -15.33
N GLY A 55 -3.80 -20.42 -14.86
CA GLY A 55 -4.33 -21.36 -13.86
C GLY A 55 -3.70 -21.22 -12.47
N ARG A 56 -3.14 -20.02 -12.13
CA ARG A 56 -2.37 -19.81 -10.89
C ARG A 56 -3.16 -19.12 -9.78
N ARG A 57 -4.51 -19.00 -9.92
CA ARG A 57 -5.35 -18.30 -8.92
C ARG A 57 -5.16 -18.83 -7.50
N ASP A 58 -5.07 -20.13 -7.32
CA ASP A 58 -4.94 -20.77 -6.00
C ASP A 58 -3.53 -20.69 -5.39
N GLN A 59 -2.55 -20.20 -6.14
CA GLN A 59 -1.20 -19.96 -5.64
C GLN A 59 -1.05 -18.57 -5.02
N VAL A 60 -2.08 -17.71 -5.10
CA VAL A 60 -2.01 -16.28 -4.78
C VAL A 60 -2.98 -15.94 -3.65
N VAL A 61 -2.50 -15.17 -2.67
CA VAL A 61 -3.33 -14.35 -1.78
C VAL A 61 -3.63 -13.06 -2.53
N LEU A 62 -4.86 -12.94 -3.05
CA LEU A 62 -5.28 -11.82 -3.87
C LEU A 62 -6.00 -10.77 -3.03
N ALA A 63 -5.39 -9.59 -2.92
CA ALA A 63 -5.93 -8.46 -2.20
C ALA A 63 -6.39 -7.36 -3.15
N THR A 64 -7.56 -6.79 -2.91
CA THR A 64 -8.03 -5.57 -3.58
C THR A 64 -8.66 -4.60 -2.58
N LYS A 65 -9.04 -3.41 -3.05
CA LYS A 65 -9.54 -2.33 -2.19
C LYS A 65 -10.73 -1.64 -2.84
N TYR A 66 -11.62 -1.14 -2.01
CA TYR A 66 -12.77 -0.29 -2.37
C TYR A 66 -12.67 1.07 -1.65
N ARG A 67 -13.61 1.96 -1.81
CA ARG A 67 -13.80 3.27 -1.20
C ARG A 67 -13.38 4.43 -2.09
N SER A 68 -12.28 4.33 -2.82
CA SER A 68 -11.85 5.41 -3.74
C SER A 68 -12.87 5.63 -4.85
N ALA A 69 -12.90 6.85 -5.42
CA ALA A 69 -13.81 7.12 -6.52
C ALA A 69 -13.45 6.28 -7.75
N VAL A 70 -14.43 5.55 -8.28
CA VAL A 70 -14.32 4.71 -9.49
C VAL A 70 -15.18 5.25 -10.65
N GLY A 71 -15.85 6.37 -10.44
CA GLY A 71 -16.68 7.06 -11.42
C GLY A 71 -17.09 8.45 -10.93
N PRO A 72 -17.86 9.20 -11.75
CA PRO A 72 -18.27 10.58 -11.44
C PRO A 72 -19.50 10.67 -10.52
N GLY A 73 -20.21 9.57 -10.30
CA GLY A 73 -21.45 9.55 -9.54
C GLY A 73 -21.24 9.61 -8.03
N VAL A 74 -22.23 10.16 -7.32
CA VAL A 74 -22.20 10.24 -5.85
C VAL A 74 -22.15 8.89 -5.15
N ASN A 75 -22.55 7.82 -5.83
CA ASN A 75 -22.54 6.45 -5.34
C ASN A 75 -21.32 5.65 -5.81
N ASP A 76 -20.37 6.29 -6.51
CA ASP A 76 -19.17 5.63 -7.05
C ASP A 76 -17.96 5.76 -6.11
N LEU A 77 -18.19 6.11 -4.84
CA LEU A 77 -17.15 6.22 -3.80
C LEU A 77 -17.75 5.99 -2.41
N GLY A 78 -16.87 5.88 -1.42
CA GLY A 78 -17.21 5.79 0.00
C GLY A 78 -17.24 4.37 0.55
N ALA A 79 -17.61 4.26 1.82
CA ALA A 79 -17.67 2.99 2.53
C ALA A 79 -19.10 2.59 2.92
N SER A 80 -20.09 3.16 2.22
CA SER A 80 -21.49 2.76 2.40
C SER A 80 -21.72 1.33 1.90
N ARG A 81 -22.65 0.62 2.53
CA ARG A 81 -23.05 -0.72 2.10
C ARG A 81 -23.38 -0.78 0.60
N TYR A 82 -24.07 0.25 0.08
CA TYR A 82 -24.46 0.32 -1.32
C TYR A 82 -23.24 0.30 -2.25
N HIS A 83 -22.21 1.11 -1.95
CA HIS A 83 -20.99 1.15 -2.76
C HIS A 83 -20.15 -0.11 -2.61
N ILE A 84 -19.96 -0.61 -1.38
CA ILE A 84 -19.12 -1.79 -1.10
C ILE A 84 -19.58 -3.00 -1.91
N VAL A 85 -20.89 -3.32 -1.86
CA VAL A 85 -21.42 -4.50 -2.57
C VAL A 85 -21.17 -4.39 -4.07
N ARG A 86 -21.44 -3.23 -4.69
CA ARG A 86 -21.17 -3.00 -6.11
C ARG A 86 -19.69 -3.08 -6.45
N ALA A 87 -18.84 -2.48 -5.64
CA ALA A 87 -17.39 -2.49 -5.85
C ALA A 87 -16.83 -3.91 -5.84
N VAL A 88 -17.28 -4.75 -4.90
CA VAL A 88 -16.85 -6.15 -4.80
C VAL A 88 -17.30 -6.95 -6.03
N GLU A 89 -18.56 -6.82 -6.46
CA GLU A 89 -19.06 -7.50 -7.67
C GLU A 89 -18.25 -7.13 -8.93
N GLU A 90 -17.96 -5.84 -9.09
CA GLU A 90 -17.17 -5.35 -10.23
C GLU A 90 -15.70 -5.80 -10.13
N SER A 91 -15.11 -5.84 -8.92
CA SER A 91 -13.76 -6.37 -8.70
C SER A 91 -13.67 -7.87 -9.03
N LEU A 92 -14.63 -8.68 -8.56
CA LEU A 92 -14.70 -10.12 -8.88
C LEU A 92 -14.78 -10.35 -10.39
N ARG A 93 -15.60 -9.55 -11.10
CA ARG A 93 -15.71 -9.62 -12.55
C ARG A 93 -14.41 -9.27 -13.26
N ARG A 94 -13.72 -8.17 -12.87
CA ARG A 94 -12.45 -7.75 -13.48
C ARG A 94 -11.32 -8.74 -13.15
N LEU A 95 -11.28 -9.25 -11.93
CA LEU A 95 -10.29 -10.23 -11.46
C LEU A 95 -10.57 -11.67 -11.99
N ARG A 96 -11.72 -11.91 -12.65
CA ARG A 96 -12.14 -13.21 -13.21
C ARG A 96 -12.08 -14.34 -12.17
N THR A 97 -12.55 -14.06 -10.95
CA THR A 97 -12.54 -14.99 -9.82
C THR A 97 -13.83 -14.88 -9.03
N ASP A 98 -14.15 -15.92 -8.28
CA ASP A 98 -15.34 -15.99 -7.41
C ASP A 98 -15.08 -15.48 -5.98
N ARG A 99 -13.81 -15.26 -5.60
CA ARG A 99 -13.43 -14.79 -4.27
C ARG A 99 -12.28 -13.79 -4.31
N ILE A 100 -12.29 -12.87 -3.35
CA ILE A 100 -11.18 -11.98 -2.97
C ILE A 100 -10.64 -12.51 -1.65
N ASP A 101 -9.32 -12.78 -1.57
CA ASP A 101 -8.76 -13.34 -0.34
C ASP A 101 -8.65 -12.27 0.76
N LEU A 102 -8.37 -11.00 0.40
CA LEU A 102 -8.34 -9.90 1.35
C LEU A 102 -8.91 -8.61 0.74
N LEU A 103 -10.00 -8.12 1.30
CA LEU A 103 -10.64 -6.88 0.86
C LEU A 103 -10.33 -5.74 1.82
N TYR A 104 -9.68 -4.68 1.34
CA TYR A 104 -9.41 -3.49 2.14
C TYR A 104 -10.41 -2.35 1.91
N CYS A 105 -10.82 -1.69 2.99
CA CYS A 105 -11.27 -0.31 2.90
C CYS A 105 -10.03 0.59 2.66
N HIS A 106 -9.91 1.22 1.47
CA HIS A 106 -8.68 1.89 1.00
C HIS A 106 -8.25 3.07 1.88
N SER A 107 -9.20 3.71 2.51
CA SER A 107 -9.01 4.71 3.57
C SER A 107 -10.29 4.87 4.37
N TRP A 108 -10.16 5.40 5.59
CA TRP A 108 -11.33 5.72 6.40
C TRP A 108 -12.29 6.66 5.69
N ASP A 109 -13.56 6.35 5.79
CA ASP A 109 -14.67 7.19 5.36
C ASP A 109 -15.37 7.77 6.60
N ALA A 110 -15.19 9.07 6.83
CA ALA A 110 -15.73 9.75 7.99
C ALA A 110 -17.26 9.97 7.90
N GLU A 111 -17.82 9.94 6.68
CA GLU A 111 -19.23 10.18 6.43
C GLU A 111 -20.09 8.91 6.64
N THR A 112 -19.46 7.73 6.58
CA THR A 112 -20.17 6.47 6.76
C THR A 112 -19.90 5.89 8.17
N PRO A 113 -20.95 5.58 8.97
CA PRO A 113 -20.76 4.89 10.23
C PRO A 113 -20.02 3.55 10.04
N ILE A 114 -18.96 3.32 10.83
CA ILE A 114 -18.12 2.11 10.71
C ILE A 114 -18.94 0.81 10.84
N GLU A 115 -20.03 0.82 11.59
CA GLU A 115 -20.92 -0.33 11.73
C GLU A 115 -21.60 -0.70 10.41
N GLU A 116 -21.99 0.28 9.57
CA GLU A 116 -22.56 0.01 8.25
C GLU A 116 -21.54 -0.68 7.33
N THR A 117 -20.32 -0.17 7.34
CA THR A 117 -19.19 -0.77 6.61
C THR A 117 -18.95 -2.22 7.03
N LEU A 118 -18.87 -2.47 8.35
CA LEU A 118 -18.62 -3.80 8.90
C LEU A 118 -19.76 -4.78 8.61
N ARG A 119 -21.02 -4.33 8.62
CA ARG A 119 -22.17 -5.17 8.22
C ARG A 119 -22.13 -5.58 6.75
N ALA A 120 -21.67 -4.67 5.87
CA ALA A 120 -21.51 -5.02 4.46
C ALA A 120 -20.39 -6.05 4.27
N VAL A 121 -19.28 -5.88 4.97
CA VAL A 121 -18.15 -6.82 4.98
C VAL A 121 -18.58 -8.19 5.52
N ASP A 122 -19.32 -8.22 6.62
CA ASP A 122 -19.84 -9.44 7.25
C ASP A 122 -20.72 -10.24 6.28
N ASP A 123 -21.66 -9.58 5.60
CA ASP A 123 -22.52 -10.22 4.61
C ASP A 123 -21.73 -10.80 3.42
N LEU A 124 -20.73 -10.07 2.92
CA LEU A 124 -19.89 -10.52 1.81
C LEU A 124 -18.99 -11.70 2.19
N THR A 125 -18.54 -11.74 3.44
CA THR A 125 -17.80 -12.88 4.01
C THR A 125 -18.70 -14.11 4.12
N HIS A 126 -19.91 -13.97 4.65
CA HIS A 126 -20.89 -15.06 4.72
C HIS A 126 -21.32 -15.58 3.34
N GLN A 127 -21.28 -14.72 2.31
CA GLN A 127 -21.53 -15.13 0.91
C GLN A 127 -20.30 -15.83 0.27
N GLY A 128 -19.16 -15.89 0.95
CA GLY A 128 -17.92 -16.45 0.40
C GLY A 128 -17.25 -15.59 -0.67
N LYS A 129 -17.69 -14.34 -0.88
CA LYS A 129 -17.11 -13.43 -1.86
C LYS A 129 -15.79 -12.81 -1.41
N ILE A 130 -15.62 -12.67 -0.10
CA ILE A 130 -14.35 -12.25 0.52
C ILE A 130 -14.00 -13.24 1.63
N VAL A 131 -12.70 -13.49 1.82
CA VAL A 131 -12.22 -14.39 2.89
C VAL A 131 -11.87 -13.60 4.13
N TYR A 132 -11.07 -12.54 3.97
CA TYR A 132 -10.65 -11.64 5.03
C TYR A 132 -10.95 -10.19 4.69
N ALA A 133 -11.14 -9.37 5.71
CA ALA A 133 -11.29 -7.93 5.58
C ALA A 133 -10.10 -7.19 6.19
N GLY A 134 -9.76 -6.04 5.63
CA GLY A 134 -8.70 -5.18 6.14
C GLY A 134 -9.06 -3.70 6.06
N ALA A 135 -8.30 -2.91 6.78
CA ALA A 135 -8.34 -1.46 6.73
C ALA A 135 -7.04 -0.93 6.08
N SER A 136 -7.10 0.21 5.39
CA SER A 136 -5.90 0.86 4.87
C SER A 136 -5.94 2.35 5.23
N ASN A 137 -4.79 2.89 5.66
CA ASN A 137 -4.67 4.31 6.03
C ASN A 137 -5.65 4.78 7.11
N PHE A 138 -6.05 3.89 8.01
CA PHE A 138 -6.90 4.23 9.17
C PHE A 138 -6.05 4.81 10.29
N PRO A 139 -6.53 5.86 11.01
CA PRO A 139 -6.03 6.19 12.33
C PRO A 139 -6.22 5.02 13.30
N THR A 140 -5.31 4.87 14.26
CA THR A 140 -5.36 3.75 15.24
C THR A 140 -6.69 3.72 15.99
N TRP A 141 -7.20 4.89 16.40
CA TRP A 141 -8.48 4.95 17.11
C TRP A 141 -9.69 4.51 16.26
N VAL A 142 -9.62 4.69 14.92
CA VAL A 142 -10.69 4.21 14.01
C VAL A 142 -10.63 2.70 13.88
N LEU A 143 -9.42 2.13 13.74
CA LEU A 143 -9.25 0.68 13.72
C LEU A 143 -9.75 0.07 15.05
N ALA A 144 -9.35 0.65 16.18
CA ALA A 144 -9.82 0.23 17.52
C ALA A 144 -11.36 0.26 17.62
N LYS A 145 -11.99 1.36 17.14
CA LYS A 145 -13.45 1.47 17.09
C LYS A 145 -14.06 0.39 16.19
N GLY A 146 -13.45 0.08 15.05
CA GLY A 146 -13.89 -0.99 14.16
C GLY A 146 -13.87 -2.35 14.85
N LEU A 147 -12.74 -2.72 15.46
CA LEU A 147 -12.59 -3.98 16.20
C LEU A 147 -13.60 -4.10 17.33
N TRP A 148 -13.73 -3.05 18.17
CA TRP A 148 -14.73 -3.01 19.24
C TRP A 148 -16.16 -3.15 18.71
N THR A 149 -16.49 -2.49 17.58
CA THR A 149 -17.82 -2.60 16.97
C THR A 149 -18.09 -4.03 16.51
N SER A 150 -17.12 -4.69 15.90
CA SER A 150 -17.23 -6.09 15.48
C SER A 150 -17.47 -7.01 16.67
N ASP A 151 -16.72 -6.85 17.76
CA ASP A 151 -16.88 -7.67 18.98
C ASP A 151 -18.27 -7.49 19.60
N VAL A 152 -18.73 -6.24 19.77
CA VAL A 152 -20.04 -5.95 20.42
C VAL A 152 -21.22 -6.35 19.54
N ARG A 153 -21.08 -6.27 18.22
CA ARG A 153 -22.16 -6.58 17.26
C ARG A 153 -22.08 -7.99 16.67
N ASN A 154 -21.05 -8.78 17.04
CA ASN A 154 -20.77 -10.09 16.48
C ASN A 154 -20.70 -10.05 14.95
N LEU A 155 -19.87 -9.14 14.41
CA LEU A 155 -19.62 -8.96 12.99
C LEU A 155 -18.19 -9.40 12.65
N TYR A 156 -17.94 -9.70 11.38
CA TYR A 156 -16.58 -9.96 10.89
C TYR A 156 -15.68 -8.74 11.14
N ARG A 157 -14.42 -8.98 11.53
CA ARG A 157 -13.49 -7.91 11.92
C ARG A 157 -12.49 -7.57 10.84
N PHE A 158 -11.77 -6.47 10.99
CA PHE A 158 -10.59 -6.20 10.21
C PHE A 158 -9.42 -7.04 10.72
N GLU A 159 -8.89 -7.92 9.85
CA GLU A 159 -7.77 -8.83 10.15
C GLU A 159 -6.42 -8.26 9.70
N ALA A 160 -6.42 -7.18 8.93
CA ALA A 160 -5.21 -6.54 8.45
C ALA A 160 -5.31 -5.02 8.40
N ILE A 161 -4.18 -4.35 8.61
CA ILE A 161 -3.99 -2.92 8.38
C ILE A 161 -2.88 -2.70 7.33
N GLN A 162 -3.19 -1.92 6.30
CA GLN A 162 -2.22 -1.54 5.27
C GLN A 162 -1.95 -0.03 5.32
N SER A 163 -0.70 0.37 5.53
CA SER A 163 -0.32 1.77 5.62
C SER A 163 1.10 2.01 5.15
N VAL A 164 1.43 3.28 4.84
CA VAL A 164 2.80 3.62 4.47
C VAL A 164 3.74 3.39 5.65
N PHE A 165 4.86 2.71 5.39
CA PHE A 165 5.91 2.55 6.39
C PHE A 165 7.27 2.35 5.72
N ASN A 166 8.21 3.19 6.05
CA ASN A 166 9.61 3.14 5.60
C ASN A 166 10.48 4.06 6.46
N ILE A 167 11.78 4.05 6.25
CA ILE A 167 12.79 4.85 6.99
C ILE A 167 12.43 6.35 7.03
N LEU A 168 11.80 6.87 5.96
CA LEU A 168 11.40 8.27 5.83
C LEU A 168 9.95 8.54 6.28
N GLN A 169 9.24 7.52 6.74
CA GLN A 169 7.90 7.58 7.31
C GLN A 169 7.74 6.51 8.40
N PRO A 170 8.51 6.61 9.50
CA PRO A 170 8.52 5.57 10.54
C PRO A 170 7.34 5.68 11.53
N GLY A 171 6.47 6.68 11.40
CA GLY A 171 5.41 6.99 12.37
C GLY A 171 4.42 5.85 12.66
N LEU A 172 4.24 4.90 11.73
CA LEU A 172 3.41 3.71 11.94
C LEU A 172 3.86 2.88 13.16
N GLY A 173 5.18 2.82 13.38
CA GLY A 173 5.79 2.04 14.44
C GLY A 173 5.49 2.52 15.86
N ARG A 174 5.07 3.79 16.03
CA ARG A 174 4.86 4.37 17.36
C ARG A 174 3.59 3.87 18.05
N GLU A 175 2.52 3.69 17.30
CA GLU A 175 1.20 3.40 17.86
C GLU A 175 0.50 2.26 17.14
N MET A 176 0.37 2.34 15.79
CA MET A 176 -0.41 1.39 15.03
C MET A 176 0.18 -0.02 15.08
N VAL A 177 1.50 -0.17 14.88
CA VAL A 177 2.13 -1.50 14.88
C VAL A 177 1.98 -2.19 16.24
N PRO A 178 2.36 -1.58 17.39
CA PRO A 178 2.16 -2.21 18.69
C PRO A 178 0.69 -2.41 19.05
N PHE A 179 -0.23 -1.57 18.55
CA PHE A 179 -1.66 -1.77 18.70
C PHE A 179 -2.11 -3.02 17.91
N ALA A 180 -1.75 -3.10 16.64
CA ALA A 180 -2.12 -4.19 15.74
C ALA A 180 -1.61 -5.56 16.26
N GLU A 181 -0.35 -5.61 16.72
CA GLU A 181 0.24 -6.80 17.32
C GLU A 181 -0.56 -7.30 18.55
N LYS A 182 -0.98 -6.38 19.44
CA LYS A 182 -1.76 -6.74 20.64
C LYS A 182 -3.20 -7.19 20.32
N HIS A 183 -3.69 -6.88 19.15
CA HIS A 183 -5.06 -7.21 18.72
C HIS A 183 -5.11 -8.23 17.60
N ASP A 184 -3.98 -8.94 17.34
CA ASP A 184 -3.87 -9.97 16.29
C ASP A 184 -4.29 -9.45 14.90
N VAL A 185 -3.92 -8.20 14.57
CA VAL A 185 -4.14 -7.60 13.26
C VAL A 185 -2.84 -7.60 12.47
N ALA A 186 -2.84 -8.21 11.29
CA ALA A 186 -1.68 -8.25 10.41
C ALA A 186 -1.31 -6.84 9.91
N VAL A 187 -0.02 -6.48 9.96
CA VAL A 187 0.49 -5.21 9.44
C VAL A 187 1.14 -5.44 8.09
N ILE A 188 0.58 -4.82 7.04
CA ILE A 188 1.01 -4.97 5.64
C ILE A 188 1.49 -3.61 5.10
N PRO A 189 2.73 -3.19 5.35
CA PRO A 189 3.20 -1.88 4.94
C PRO A 189 3.36 -1.75 3.43
N TYR A 190 3.05 -0.56 2.89
CA TYR A 190 3.35 -0.21 1.51
C TYR A 190 4.46 0.85 1.39
N SER A 191 5.04 0.96 0.20
CA SER A 191 6.13 1.90 -0.13
C SER A 191 7.41 1.73 0.71
N PRO A 192 7.96 0.53 0.90
CA PRO A 192 9.18 0.31 1.68
C PRO A 192 10.38 1.08 1.13
N LEU A 193 10.42 1.35 -0.17
CA LEU A 193 11.46 2.13 -0.85
C LEU A 193 11.15 3.63 -0.95
N ALA A 194 10.13 4.14 -0.22
CA ALA A 194 9.69 5.54 -0.28
C ALA A 194 9.50 6.04 -1.72
N SER A 195 8.81 5.25 -2.57
CA SER A 195 8.60 5.53 -4.00
C SER A 195 9.90 5.66 -4.82
N GLY A 196 10.98 5.05 -4.38
CA GLY A 196 12.30 5.10 -5.01
C GLY A 196 13.25 6.14 -4.41
N MET A 197 12.83 6.94 -3.42
CA MET A 197 13.72 7.90 -2.74
C MET A 197 14.90 7.19 -2.07
N LEU A 198 14.66 6.06 -1.41
CA LEU A 198 15.67 5.25 -0.73
C LEU A 198 16.61 4.48 -1.68
N THR A 199 16.43 4.56 -3.00
CA THR A 199 17.43 4.04 -3.94
C THR A 199 18.64 4.96 -4.09
N GLY A 200 18.56 6.20 -3.58
CA GLY A 200 19.61 7.19 -3.67
C GLY A 200 19.74 7.91 -5.04
N GLN A 201 18.83 7.62 -5.98
CA GLN A 201 18.90 8.25 -7.32
C GLN A 201 18.47 9.72 -7.34
N HIS A 202 17.77 10.21 -6.31
CA HIS A 202 17.32 11.58 -6.21
C HIS A 202 18.22 12.39 -5.27
N GLY A 203 18.83 13.43 -5.80
CA GLY A 203 19.72 14.33 -5.03
C GLY A 203 19.04 15.63 -4.60
N LYS A 204 19.79 16.46 -3.84
CA LYS A 204 19.35 17.79 -3.32
C LYS A 204 19.01 18.82 -4.40
N SER A 205 19.17 18.53 -5.67
CA SER A 205 18.83 19.46 -6.77
C SER A 205 17.36 19.86 -6.80
N GLY A 206 16.49 19.19 -6.04
CA GLY A 206 15.03 19.40 -6.03
C GLY A 206 14.35 18.95 -7.33
N LYS A 207 15.11 18.37 -8.28
CA LYS A 207 14.58 17.85 -9.54
C LYS A 207 14.40 16.34 -9.45
N ALA A 208 13.23 15.87 -9.87
CA ALA A 208 12.98 14.44 -10.01
C ALA A 208 13.81 13.88 -11.16
N VAL A 209 14.31 12.65 -11.00
CA VAL A 209 14.97 11.93 -12.10
C VAL A 209 13.93 11.62 -13.18
N ALA A 210 14.26 11.90 -14.43
CA ALA A 210 13.36 11.70 -15.57
C ALA A 210 12.84 10.25 -15.62
N GLY A 211 11.54 10.10 -15.84
CA GLY A 211 10.86 8.81 -15.84
C GLY A 211 10.67 8.16 -14.47
N SER A 212 11.08 8.81 -13.36
CA SER A 212 10.79 8.34 -12.02
C SER A 212 9.32 8.57 -11.63
N LYS A 213 8.83 7.89 -10.58
CA LYS A 213 7.47 8.12 -10.05
C LYS A 213 7.26 9.58 -9.63
N PHE A 214 8.30 10.25 -9.17
CA PHE A 214 8.28 11.68 -8.82
C PHE A 214 8.19 12.62 -10.03
N ASP A 215 8.75 12.23 -11.17
CA ASP A 215 8.70 13.00 -12.41
C ASP A 215 7.33 12.89 -13.10
N LEU A 216 6.80 11.68 -13.09
CA LEU A 216 5.59 11.31 -13.84
C LEU A 216 4.29 11.66 -13.12
N ARG A 217 4.32 11.93 -11.81
CA ARG A 217 3.11 12.22 -11.04
C ARG A 217 2.87 13.71 -10.93
N ASP A 218 1.66 14.13 -11.28
CA ASP A 218 1.24 15.52 -11.14
C ASP A 218 0.93 15.84 -9.67
N ASP A 219 1.73 16.72 -9.08
CA ASP A 219 1.58 17.20 -7.71
C ASP A 219 0.87 18.59 -7.65
N SER A 220 0.35 19.10 -8.77
CA SER A 220 -0.23 20.44 -8.87
C SER A 220 -1.43 20.67 -7.94
N LYS A 221 -2.10 19.60 -7.51
CA LYS A 221 -3.29 19.66 -6.63
C LYS A 221 -2.97 19.67 -5.14
N GLY A 222 -1.68 19.77 -4.75
CA GLY A 222 -1.25 19.76 -3.34
C GLY A 222 -1.28 18.36 -2.70
N GLY A 223 -0.50 18.18 -1.62
CA GLY A 223 -0.43 16.89 -0.90
C GLY A 223 0.24 15.75 -1.69
N GLY A 224 0.91 16.07 -2.76
CA GLY A 224 1.51 15.13 -3.68
C GLY A 224 2.77 14.44 -3.14
N LEU A 225 3.28 13.53 -3.96
CA LEU A 225 4.43 12.70 -3.60
C LEU A 225 5.71 13.53 -3.40
N LYS A 226 5.92 14.59 -4.22
CA LYS A 226 7.07 15.50 -4.08
C LYS A 226 7.00 16.30 -2.78
N SER A 227 5.84 16.87 -2.44
CA SER A 227 5.68 17.65 -1.20
C SER A 227 6.01 16.84 0.05
N ARG A 228 5.80 15.52 -0.01
CA ARG A 228 6.12 14.59 1.08
C ARG A 228 7.61 14.33 1.23
N TYR A 229 8.34 14.15 0.13
CA TYR A 229 9.71 13.65 0.15
C TYR A 229 10.77 14.66 -0.32
N PHE A 230 10.42 15.76 -1.00
CA PHE A 230 11.38 16.74 -1.51
C PHE A 230 11.60 17.87 -0.50
N ASN A 231 12.32 17.56 0.56
CA ASN A 231 12.71 18.50 1.60
C ASN A 231 14.11 18.16 2.13
N ASP A 232 14.77 19.13 2.79
CA ASP A 232 16.17 19.01 3.23
C ASP A 232 16.37 17.86 4.22
N ALA A 233 15.43 17.64 5.15
CA ALA A 233 15.51 16.55 6.12
C ALA A 233 15.53 15.19 5.42
N THR A 234 14.64 14.99 4.43
CA THR A 234 14.60 13.76 3.62
C THR A 234 15.90 13.54 2.86
N PHE A 235 16.41 14.57 2.16
CA PHE A 235 17.67 14.43 1.41
C PHE A 235 18.85 14.13 2.33
N THR A 236 18.91 14.74 3.51
CA THR A 236 19.96 14.46 4.51
C THR A 236 19.89 13.02 5.01
N ALA A 237 18.69 12.51 5.31
CA ALA A 237 18.50 11.12 5.72
C ALA A 237 18.88 10.13 4.60
N VAL A 238 18.50 10.42 3.35
CA VAL A 238 18.88 9.60 2.18
C VAL A 238 20.38 9.58 1.96
N GLU A 239 21.08 10.73 2.10
CA GLU A 239 22.54 10.77 2.00
C GLU A 239 23.22 9.90 3.06
N LYS A 240 22.78 9.99 4.33
CA LYS A 240 23.28 9.12 5.41
C LYS A 240 23.03 7.64 5.12
N PHE A 241 21.80 7.32 4.72
CA PHE A 241 21.40 5.96 4.41
C PHE A 241 22.25 5.37 3.26
N THR A 242 22.42 6.11 2.16
CA THR A 242 23.21 5.65 1.02
C THR A 242 24.72 5.58 1.32
N ALA A 243 25.22 6.43 2.20
CA ALA A 243 26.60 6.34 2.69
C ALA A 243 26.84 5.06 3.50
N ILE A 244 25.88 4.65 4.36
CA ILE A 244 25.95 3.37 5.09
C ILE A 244 25.95 2.22 4.08
N ALA A 245 25.05 2.22 3.11
CA ALA A 245 24.99 1.20 2.06
C ALA A 245 26.33 1.06 1.32
N ALA A 246 26.94 2.19 0.92
CA ALA A 246 28.25 2.21 0.24
C ALA A 246 29.41 1.75 1.15
N LYS A 247 29.43 2.21 2.41
CA LYS A 247 30.46 1.83 3.40
C LYS A 247 30.54 0.32 3.61
N HIS A 248 29.38 -0.34 3.62
CA HIS A 248 29.27 -1.78 3.91
C HIS A 248 29.06 -2.64 2.64
N GLY A 249 29.12 -2.05 1.44
CA GLY A 249 28.89 -2.77 0.19
C GLY A 249 27.52 -3.41 0.06
N GLN A 250 26.49 -2.84 0.73
CA GLN A 250 25.12 -3.39 0.73
C GLN A 250 24.23 -2.67 -0.28
N PRO A 251 23.35 -3.38 -1.01
CA PRO A 251 22.33 -2.75 -1.83
C PRO A 251 21.35 -1.93 -0.98
N THR A 252 21.07 -0.69 -1.38
CA THR A 252 20.07 0.18 -0.70
C THR A 252 18.69 -0.46 -0.63
N VAL A 253 18.30 -1.20 -1.68
CA VAL A 253 17.02 -1.95 -1.74
C VAL A 253 16.96 -3.00 -0.62
N ARG A 254 18.04 -3.76 -0.39
CA ARG A 254 18.11 -4.75 0.70
C ARG A 254 17.90 -4.08 2.05
N LEU A 255 18.68 -3.04 2.34
CA LEU A 255 18.61 -2.35 3.64
C LEU A 255 17.22 -1.76 3.92
N ALA A 256 16.60 -1.15 2.90
CA ALA A 256 15.28 -0.55 3.06
C ALA A 256 14.16 -1.60 3.23
N LEU A 257 14.21 -2.71 2.50
CA LEU A 257 13.26 -3.81 2.64
C LEU A 257 13.42 -4.53 3.98
N GLN A 258 14.66 -4.82 4.37
CA GLN A 258 14.98 -5.49 5.64
C GLN A 258 14.55 -4.64 6.83
N TRP A 259 14.78 -3.32 6.80
CA TRP A 259 14.34 -2.41 7.85
C TRP A 259 12.82 -2.50 8.09
N VAL A 260 12.02 -2.58 7.01
CA VAL A 260 10.56 -2.71 7.14
C VAL A 260 10.15 -4.11 7.57
N SER A 261 10.73 -5.15 6.96
CA SER A 261 10.30 -6.55 7.20
C SER A 261 10.72 -7.09 8.56
N GLU A 262 11.82 -6.59 9.13
CA GLU A 262 12.30 -6.97 10.47
C GLU A 262 11.75 -6.09 11.60
N PHE A 263 10.95 -5.07 11.26
CA PHE A 263 10.32 -4.26 12.30
C PHE A 263 9.33 -5.11 13.08
N PRO A 264 9.47 -5.22 14.42
CA PRO A 264 8.61 -6.07 15.25
C PRO A 264 7.12 -5.76 15.02
N GLY A 265 6.28 -6.77 14.78
CA GLY A 265 4.85 -6.62 14.50
C GLY A 265 4.51 -6.40 13.02
N VAL A 266 5.46 -6.22 12.12
CA VAL A 266 5.21 -6.20 10.67
C VAL A 266 5.06 -7.62 10.14
N THR A 267 3.98 -7.86 9.39
CA THR A 267 3.70 -9.19 8.81
C THR A 267 4.35 -9.38 7.45
N ALA A 268 4.11 -8.48 6.51
CA ALA A 268 4.67 -8.57 5.15
C ALA A 268 4.61 -7.21 4.42
N PRO A 269 5.74 -6.60 4.05
CA PRO A 269 5.73 -5.38 3.25
C PRO A 269 5.37 -5.67 1.80
N ILE A 270 4.69 -4.72 1.13
CA ILE A 270 4.42 -4.77 -0.30
C ILE A 270 5.25 -3.73 -1.05
N PHE A 271 5.83 -4.13 -2.17
CA PHE A 271 6.57 -3.26 -3.07
C PHE A 271 5.90 -3.20 -4.45
N GLY A 272 6.09 -2.12 -5.17
CA GLY A 272 5.60 -1.95 -6.55
C GLY A 272 6.73 -2.18 -7.57
N ALA A 273 6.39 -2.80 -8.70
CA ALA A 273 7.31 -3.00 -9.83
C ALA A 273 6.69 -2.49 -11.14
N ARG A 274 7.55 -1.90 -12.02
CA ARG A 274 7.18 -1.48 -13.38
C ARG A 274 7.98 -2.22 -14.46
N LYS A 275 8.96 -3.02 -14.03
CA LYS A 275 9.85 -3.81 -14.88
C LYS A 275 10.18 -5.11 -14.16
N VAL A 276 10.46 -6.15 -14.92
CA VAL A 276 10.90 -7.44 -14.39
C VAL A 276 12.14 -7.32 -13.50
N ASP A 277 13.09 -6.46 -13.90
CA ASP A 277 14.32 -6.23 -13.14
C ASP A 277 14.08 -5.67 -11.73
N HIS A 278 12.97 -4.94 -11.51
CA HIS A 278 12.60 -4.51 -10.15
C HIS A 278 12.25 -5.70 -9.27
N VAL A 279 11.53 -6.70 -9.81
CA VAL A 279 11.21 -7.93 -9.08
C VAL A 279 12.46 -8.73 -8.80
N LYS A 280 13.32 -8.94 -9.81
CA LYS A 280 14.60 -9.65 -9.64
C LYS A 280 15.48 -8.98 -8.58
N GLY A 281 15.58 -7.64 -8.60
CA GLY A 281 16.33 -6.89 -7.59
C GLY A 281 15.77 -7.03 -6.17
N VAL A 282 14.44 -7.15 -6.02
CA VAL A 282 13.81 -7.42 -4.72
C VAL A 282 14.08 -8.87 -4.28
N LEU A 283 13.95 -9.86 -5.16
CA LEU A 283 14.25 -11.26 -4.86
C LEU A 283 15.72 -11.44 -4.45
N GLU A 284 16.64 -10.80 -5.17
CA GLU A 284 18.06 -10.78 -4.82
C GLU A 284 18.30 -10.07 -3.47
N ALA A 285 17.65 -8.94 -3.24
CA ALA A 285 17.75 -8.23 -1.97
C ALA A 285 17.26 -9.08 -0.79
N TRP A 286 16.30 -9.96 -1.02
CA TRP A 286 15.72 -10.84 0.00
C TRP A 286 16.46 -12.18 0.17
N SER A 287 17.33 -12.55 -0.75
CA SER A 287 18.08 -13.81 -0.66
C SER A 287 19.09 -13.86 0.48
N GLU A 288 19.52 -12.71 0.97
CA GLU A 288 20.50 -12.56 2.05
C GLU A 288 20.11 -11.40 2.97
N SER A 289 20.40 -11.52 4.26
CA SER A 289 20.25 -10.44 5.23
C SER A 289 21.54 -9.63 5.38
N ALA A 290 21.41 -8.31 5.52
CA ALA A 290 22.53 -7.47 5.93
C ALA A 290 22.85 -7.74 7.41
N PRO A 291 24.14 -7.61 7.83
CA PRO A 291 24.55 -7.81 9.22
C PRO A 291 23.82 -6.85 10.18
N ASP A 292 23.60 -7.33 11.43
CA ASP A 292 22.93 -6.56 12.49
C ASP A 292 23.60 -5.21 12.78
N GLU A 293 24.93 -5.14 12.68
CA GLU A 293 25.69 -3.90 12.83
C GLU A 293 25.28 -2.86 11.79
N VAL A 294 25.14 -3.26 10.52
CA VAL A 294 24.68 -2.39 9.42
C VAL A 294 23.25 -1.95 9.67
N MET A 295 22.38 -2.88 10.05
CA MET A 295 20.98 -2.57 10.33
C MET A 295 20.81 -1.66 11.56
N SER A 296 21.73 -1.72 12.51
CA SER A 296 21.76 -0.77 13.64
C SER A 296 22.07 0.66 13.18
N GLU A 297 23.04 0.84 12.26
CA GLU A 297 23.32 2.16 11.66
C GLU A 297 22.10 2.67 10.86
N VAL A 298 21.40 1.78 10.13
CA VAL A 298 20.19 2.12 9.37
C VAL A 298 19.04 2.54 10.29
N ARG A 299 18.82 1.82 11.40
CA ARG A 299 17.82 2.17 12.41
C ARG A 299 18.09 3.56 13.02
N ALA A 300 19.34 3.86 13.32
CA ALA A 300 19.73 5.19 13.84
C ALA A 300 19.40 6.33 12.86
N VAL A 301 19.48 6.12 11.54
CA VAL A 301 19.05 7.12 10.55
C VAL A 301 17.55 7.35 10.61
N ALA A 302 16.75 6.29 10.75
CA ALA A 302 15.29 6.40 10.86
C ALA A 302 14.89 7.15 12.15
N ASP A 303 15.51 6.83 13.27
CA ASP A 303 15.25 7.46 14.58
C ASP A 303 15.62 8.95 14.56
N GLU A 304 16.78 9.29 13.98
CA GLU A 304 17.20 10.69 13.83
C GLU A 304 16.26 11.46 12.90
N PHE A 305 15.86 10.86 11.78
CA PHE A 305 14.91 11.49 10.85
C PHE A 305 13.57 11.75 11.53
N GLU A 306 13.06 10.78 12.29
CA GLU A 306 11.79 10.93 13.00
C GLU A 306 11.84 12.04 14.06
N ALA A 307 12.97 12.16 14.77
CA ALA A 307 13.16 13.20 15.78
C ALA A 307 13.21 14.62 15.16
N GLN A 308 13.77 14.76 13.95
CA GLN A 308 13.93 16.05 13.26
C GLN A 308 12.69 16.45 12.44
N ALA A 309 11.97 15.49 11.86
CA ALA A 309 10.84 15.72 10.98
C ALA A 309 9.69 14.76 11.29
N PRO A 310 9.09 14.84 12.48
CA PRO A 310 8.02 13.93 12.87
C PRO A 310 6.84 14.10 11.91
N MET A 311 6.51 13.03 11.19
CA MET A 311 5.37 13.04 10.29
C MET A 311 4.11 12.52 11.01
N ALA A 312 2.98 13.20 10.78
CA ALA A 312 1.70 12.73 11.28
C ALA A 312 1.35 11.37 10.67
N TYR A 313 0.84 10.46 11.50
CA TYR A 313 0.30 9.19 11.04
C TYR A 313 -1.22 9.13 11.32
N PRO A 314 -2.02 8.58 10.38
CA PRO A 314 -1.63 8.29 8.99
C PRO A 314 -1.35 9.57 8.21
N PRO A 315 -0.40 9.55 7.26
CA PRO A 315 -0.16 10.70 6.40
C PRO A 315 -1.46 10.99 5.64
N ASN A 316 -1.92 12.23 5.71
CA ASN A 316 -3.20 12.68 5.15
C ASN A 316 -4.47 12.26 5.94
N SER A 317 -4.38 12.06 7.24
CA SER A 317 -5.54 11.76 8.11
C SER A 317 -6.65 12.84 8.11
N GLY A 318 -6.40 13.98 7.52
CA GLY A 318 -7.39 15.05 7.29
C GLY A 318 -7.78 15.25 5.83
N GLN A 319 -7.18 14.51 4.90
CA GLN A 319 -7.54 14.59 3.48
C GLN A 319 -8.31 13.33 3.08
N ALA A 320 -9.61 13.47 2.88
CA ALA A 320 -10.41 12.46 2.21
C ALA A 320 -9.79 12.19 0.83
N PHE A 321 -9.34 10.96 0.56
CA PHE A 321 -9.06 10.52 -0.80
C PHE A 321 -10.38 10.57 -1.59
N GLY A 322 -10.54 11.57 -2.47
CA GLY A 322 -11.77 11.87 -3.16
C GLY A 322 -12.76 12.60 -2.24
N THR A 323 -12.64 13.92 -2.12
CA THR A 323 -13.74 14.76 -1.67
C THR A 323 -14.83 14.72 -2.74
N LEU A 324 -16.09 14.56 -2.30
CA LEU A 324 -17.23 14.86 -3.15
C LEU A 324 -16.98 16.21 -3.83
N PRO A 325 -17.28 16.39 -5.12
CA PRO A 325 -17.28 17.71 -5.71
C PRO A 325 -18.17 18.58 -4.82
N THR A 326 -17.55 19.59 -4.19
CA THR A 326 -18.31 20.55 -3.39
C THR A 326 -19.35 21.16 -4.30
N SER A 327 -20.59 21.29 -3.84
CA SER A 327 -21.78 21.79 -4.56
C SER A 327 -21.69 23.24 -5.06
N SER A 328 -20.50 23.78 -5.22
CA SER A 328 -20.25 25.14 -5.74
C SER A 328 -20.27 25.26 -7.28
N ALA A 329 -20.61 24.18 -8.00
CA ALA A 329 -20.78 24.22 -9.46
C ALA A 329 -22.25 24.11 -9.93
N ALA A 330 -23.22 24.34 -9.04
CA ALA A 330 -24.62 24.51 -9.38
C ALA A 330 -25.05 25.96 -9.11
N LYS A 331 -24.66 26.88 -9.98
CA LYS A 331 -25.35 28.16 -10.26
C LYS A 331 -25.25 28.45 -11.73
#